data_8061c48d7d864965853968c4e81dae2b
#
_entry.id   8061c48d7d864965853968c4e81dae2b
#
_cell.length_a   1.000
_cell.length_b   1.000
_cell.length_c   1.000
_cell.angle_alpha   90.00
_cell.angle_beta   90.00
_cell.angle_gamma   90.00
#
_symmetry.space_group_name_H-M   'P 1'
#
loop_
_entity.id
_entity.type
_entity.pdbx_description
1 polymer ?
#
loop_
_entity_poly.entity_id
_entity_poly.type
_entity_poly.pdbx_seq_one_letter_code
_entity_poly.pdbx_strand_id
1 'polypeptide(L)'
;GIPVFKLTEAETQKLMRMEDELHKRVIGQHPAIEVISKAIRRSRAGLKDPKRPTGSFIFLGPSGVGKTELARTLAEFLFGDEDAMVRIDMSEYMEKHAVSRLVGSPPGYIGYDEGGQLTEAVRRKPYCVLLLDEIEKAHPDVFNILLQILEDGRLTDAQGRTVDFRHAIVIMTSNIGAAEIARNTPLGFAVSDDETGITYDDMKNRIMGELKKVFRPEFLNRIDDVIVFHKLGKDEIKQIVELLLLRIRESMAERELQLELTDPAKELLVEKGWDPAMGARPLRRAIQRYIEDPLADFVLREQVVPGATVVVNPAAEGEEGEVKLTIVKPKKQKVPAGVGAGAAQDGGSGDGELPAGEGLPEGDVEDGEDHDAMPDLPADGAE
;
A
#
# COMPACT_ATOMS: atom_id res chain seq x y z
N GLY A 1 -16.11 -1.39 11.43
CA GLY A 1 -14.66 -1.46 11.31
C GLY A 1 -14.02 -0.39 10.44
N ILE A 2 -14.79 0.54 9.83
CA ILE A 2 -14.22 1.68 9.09
C ILE A 2 -13.94 2.81 10.08
N PRO A 3 -12.71 3.35 10.15
CA PRO A 3 -12.39 4.45 11.05
C PRO A 3 -13.25 5.68 10.79
N VAL A 4 -13.85 6.25 11.84
CA VAL A 4 -14.84 7.36 11.75
C VAL A 4 -14.25 8.60 11.08
N PHE A 5 -12.97 8.92 11.29
CA PHE A 5 -12.34 10.10 10.67
C PHE A 5 -12.26 10.02 9.13
N LYS A 6 -12.37 8.83 8.55
CA LYS A 6 -12.42 8.65 7.09
C LYS A 6 -13.83 8.79 6.50
N LEU A 7 -14.86 8.88 7.34
CA LEU A 7 -16.22 9.19 6.90
C LEU A 7 -16.45 10.69 6.68
N THR A 8 -15.48 11.55 7.03
CA THR A 8 -15.59 13.01 6.88
C THR A 8 -15.32 13.49 5.46
N GLU A 9 -14.62 12.70 4.65
CA GLU A 9 -14.45 12.98 3.22
C GLU A 9 -15.66 12.43 2.46
N ALA A 10 -16.24 13.24 1.59
CA ALA A 10 -17.29 12.76 0.71
C ALA A 10 -16.75 11.55 -0.09
N GLU A 11 -17.33 10.36 0.11
CA GLU A 11 -16.87 9.11 -0.49
C GLU A 11 -16.73 9.22 -2.01
N THR A 12 -17.61 10.00 -2.63
CA THR A 12 -17.55 10.29 -4.07
C THR A 12 -16.25 10.98 -4.46
N GLN A 13 -15.80 11.99 -3.71
CA GLN A 13 -14.55 12.71 -4.01
C GLN A 13 -13.33 11.79 -3.84
N LYS A 14 -13.34 10.97 -2.80
CA LYS A 14 -12.31 9.96 -2.56
C LYS A 14 -12.22 8.98 -3.72
N LEU A 15 -13.35 8.42 -4.19
CA LEU A 15 -13.39 7.48 -5.30
C LEU A 15 -12.95 8.11 -6.63
N MET A 16 -13.18 9.42 -6.82
CA MET A 16 -12.70 10.13 -8.02
C MET A 16 -11.18 10.33 -8.06
N ARG A 17 -10.51 10.39 -6.90
CA ARG A 17 -9.05 10.49 -6.78
C ARG A 17 -8.34 9.13 -6.66
N MET A 18 -9.09 8.03 -6.77
CA MET A 18 -8.59 6.69 -6.51
C MET A 18 -7.37 6.34 -7.38
N GLU A 19 -7.39 6.69 -8.65
CA GLU A 19 -6.29 6.40 -9.58
C GLU A 19 -5.00 7.11 -9.17
N ASP A 20 -5.09 8.41 -8.83
CA ASP A 20 -3.94 9.20 -8.37
C ASP A 20 -3.36 8.66 -7.06
N GLU A 21 -4.23 8.28 -6.12
CA GLU A 21 -3.80 7.71 -4.82
C GLU A 21 -3.13 6.34 -4.99
N LEU A 22 -3.65 5.48 -5.86
CA LEU A 22 -3.03 4.20 -6.15
C LEU A 22 -1.68 4.36 -6.84
N HIS A 23 -1.53 5.35 -7.74
CA HIS A 23 -0.27 5.65 -8.41
C HIS A 23 0.83 6.17 -7.48
N LYS A 24 0.51 6.71 -6.31
CA LYS A 24 1.54 7.10 -5.34
C LYS A 24 2.40 5.93 -4.85
N ARG A 25 1.84 4.71 -4.85
CA ARG A 25 2.53 3.49 -4.37
C ARG A 25 2.78 2.46 -5.46
N VAL A 26 1.96 2.45 -6.50
CA VAL A 26 2.07 1.50 -7.61
C VAL A 26 2.54 2.25 -8.85
N ILE A 27 3.80 2.03 -9.18
CA ILE A 27 4.43 2.66 -10.35
C ILE A 27 4.05 1.89 -11.61
N GLY A 28 3.79 2.62 -12.67
CA GLY A 28 3.32 2.05 -13.93
C GLY A 28 1.91 1.47 -13.80
N GLN A 29 1.60 0.42 -14.55
CA GLN A 29 0.36 -0.35 -14.47
C GLN A 29 -0.92 0.49 -14.62
N HIS A 30 -0.86 1.59 -15.36
CA HIS A 30 -1.98 2.51 -15.53
C HIS A 30 -3.27 1.81 -16.00
N PRO A 31 -3.26 0.90 -17.02
CA PRO A 31 -4.46 0.20 -17.44
C PRO A 31 -5.07 -0.67 -16.32
N ALA A 32 -4.23 -1.29 -15.49
CA ALA A 32 -4.68 -2.11 -14.36
C ALA A 32 -5.41 -1.27 -13.30
N ILE A 33 -4.84 -0.13 -12.94
CA ILE A 33 -5.39 0.81 -11.96
C ILE A 33 -6.71 1.39 -12.47
N GLU A 34 -6.78 1.79 -13.73
CA GLU A 34 -7.98 2.35 -14.35
C GLU A 34 -9.16 1.35 -14.33
N VAL A 35 -8.91 0.10 -14.74
CA VAL A 35 -9.94 -0.96 -14.77
C VAL A 35 -10.50 -1.24 -13.38
N ILE A 36 -9.62 -1.38 -12.35
CA ILE A 36 -10.04 -1.58 -10.96
C ILE A 36 -10.85 -0.40 -10.46
N SER A 37 -10.37 0.81 -10.68
CA SER A 37 -11.03 2.04 -10.21
C SER A 37 -12.42 2.19 -10.81
N LYS A 38 -12.58 1.92 -12.11
CA LYS A 38 -13.88 1.90 -12.77
C LYS A 38 -14.82 0.84 -12.20
N ALA A 39 -14.32 -0.37 -11.95
CA ALA A 39 -15.14 -1.46 -11.41
C ALA A 39 -15.60 -1.17 -9.97
N ILE A 40 -14.73 -0.61 -9.12
CA ILE A 40 -15.09 -0.24 -7.74
C ILE A 40 -16.07 0.93 -7.74
N ARG A 41 -15.85 1.98 -8.56
CA ARG A 41 -16.81 3.08 -8.71
C ARG A 41 -18.19 2.56 -9.13
N ARG A 42 -18.26 1.65 -10.10
CA ARG A 42 -19.52 1.02 -10.54
C ARG A 42 -20.22 0.26 -9.41
N SER A 43 -19.48 -0.48 -8.61
CA SER A 43 -20.02 -1.22 -7.46
C SER A 43 -20.52 -0.27 -6.37
N ARG A 44 -19.76 0.78 -6.03
CA ARG A 44 -20.15 1.77 -5.03
C ARG A 44 -21.31 2.66 -5.46
N ALA A 45 -21.48 2.87 -6.75
CA ALA A 45 -22.64 3.54 -7.33
C ALA A 45 -23.94 2.69 -7.33
N GLY A 46 -23.88 1.45 -6.79
CA GLY A 46 -25.06 0.56 -6.72
C GLY A 46 -25.47 -0.06 -8.07
N LEU A 47 -24.58 -0.01 -9.06
CA LEU A 47 -24.84 -0.55 -10.41
C LEU A 47 -24.47 -2.03 -10.57
N LYS A 48 -24.06 -2.68 -9.47
CA LYS A 48 -23.71 -4.09 -9.40
C LYS A 48 -24.75 -4.87 -8.58
N ASP A 49 -24.87 -6.18 -8.85
CA ASP A 49 -25.73 -7.07 -8.05
C ASP A 49 -25.28 -7.04 -6.56
N PRO A 50 -26.19 -6.65 -5.65
CA PRO A 50 -25.87 -6.50 -4.22
C PRO A 50 -25.58 -7.85 -3.52
N LYS A 51 -25.88 -8.98 -4.15
CA LYS A 51 -25.56 -10.29 -3.63
C LYS A 51 -24.10 -10.69 -3.83
N ARG A 52 -23.38 -10.08 -4.77
CA ARG A 52 -22.00 -10.41 -5.14
C ARG A 52 -21.00 -9.59 -4.34
N PRO A 53 -19.73 -10.04 -4.20
CA PRO A 53 -18.67 -9.25 -3.61
C PRO A 53 -18.53 -7.87 -4.27
N THR A 54 -18.03 -6.88 -3.54
CA THR A 54 -17.81 -5.51 -4.04
C THR A 54 -16.98 -5.50 -5.33
N GLY A 55 -15.97 -6.36 -5.42
CA GLY A 55 -15.14 -6.56 -6.61
C GLY A 55 -14.60 -7.97 -6.66
N SER A 56 -14.40 -8.51 -7.88
CA SER A 56 -13.77 -9.80 -8.10
C SER A 56 -12.85 -9.72 -9.32
N PHE A 57 -11.55 -9.94 -9.12
CA PHE A 57 -10.53 -9.70 -10.15
C PHE A 57 -9.54 -10.85 -10.23
N ILE A 58 -9.03 -11.13 -11.43
CA ILE A 58 -7.83 -11.92 -11.64
C ILE A 58 -6.70 -10.99 -12.09
N PHE A 59 -5.59 -10.99 -11.36
CA PHE A 59 -4.37 -10.28 -11.69
C PHE A 59 -3.38 -11.21 -12.36
N LEU A 60 -3.07 -10.95 -13.61
CA LEU A 60 -2.18 -11.74 -14.44
C LEU A 60 -0.88 -10.99 -14.71
N GLY A 61 0.21 -11.70 -14.78
CA GLY A 61 1.49 -11.10 -15.14
C GLY A 61 2.69 -11.74 -14.45
N PRO A 62 3.90 -11.34 -14.85
CA PRO A 62 5.13 -11.84 -14.28
C PRO A 62 5.23 -11.61 -12.77
N SER A 63 6.18 -12.25 -12.12
CA SER A 63 6.49 -11.98 -10.71
C SER A 63 7.09 -10.58 -10.56
N GLY A 64 6.82 -9.92 -9.41
CA GLY A 64 7.46 -8.64 -9.07
C GLY A 64 7.01 -7.41 -9.85
N VAL A 65 5.85 -7.45 -10.53
CA VAL A 65 5.30 -6.30 -11.29
C VAL A 65 4.31 -5.44 -10.50
N GLY A 66 4.08 -5.74 -9.21
CA GLY A 66 3.23 -4.93 -8.34
C GLY A 66 1.84 -5.50 -8.03
N LYS A 67 1.49 -6.74 -8.44
CA LYS A 67 0.17 -7.36 -8.18
C LYS A 67 -0.24 -7.30 -6.70
N THR A 68 0.61 -7.78 -5.82
CA THR A 68 0.36 -7.79 -4.37
C THR A 68 0.38 -6.37 -3.78
N GLU A 69 1.24 -5.49 -4.29
CA GLU A 69 1.31 -4.11 -3.83
C GLU A 69 0.04 -3.34 -4.16
N LEU A 70 -0.52 -3.54 -5.36
CA LEU A 70 -1.80 -2.93 -5.73
C LEU A 70 -2.95 -3.40 -4.81
N ALA A 71 -2.99 -4.70 -4.47
CA ALA A 71 -3.99 -5.23 -3.54
C ALA A 71 -3.86 -4.60 -2.14
N ARG A 72 -2.62 -4.41 -1.65
CA ARG A 72 -2.34 -3.78 -0.36
C ARG A 72 -2.72 -2.30 -0.36
N THR A 73 -2.30 -1.56 -1.38
CA THR A 73 -2.64 -0.14 -1.55
C THR A 73 -4.15 0.06 -1.65
N LEU A 74 -4.84 -0.87 -2.32
CA LEU A 74 -6.30 -0.86 -2.41
C LEU A 74 -6.97 -1.07 -1.05
N ALA A 75 -6.46 -1.97 -0.21
CA ALA A 75 -6.95 -2.20 1.15
C ALA A 75 -6.78 -0.94 2.01
N GLU A 76 -5.61 -0.32 1.97
CA GLU A 76 -5.34 0.93 2.68
C GLU A 76 -6.24 2.07 2.19
N PHE A 77 -6.35 2.25 0.89
CA PHE A 77 -7.17 3.30 0.32
C PHE A 77 -8.65 3.17 0.68
N LEU A 78 -9.24 1.98 0.55
CA LEU A 78 -10.69 1.78 0.76
C LEU A 78 -11.06 1.62 2.24
N PHE A 79 -10.25 0.89 3.00
CA PHE A 79 -10.57 0.49 4.37
C PHE A 79 -9.71 1.19 5.41
N GLY A 80 -8.66 1.90 4.96
CA GLY A 80 -7.86 2.76 5.80
C GLY A 80 -6.73 2.08 6.55
N ASP A 81 -6.52 0.82 6.29
CA ASP A 81 -5.50 0.01 6.94
C ASP A 81 -4.93 -1.00 5.93
N GLU A 82 -3.61 -1.12 5.84
CA GLU A 82 -2.95 -2.15 5.02
C GLU A 82 -3.30 -3.56 5.53
N ASP A 83 -3.50 -3.71 6.84
CA ASP A 83 -3.89 -4.97 7.48
C ASP A 83 -5.35 -5.39 7.19
N ALA A 84 -6.14 -4.53 6.53
CA ALA A 84 -7.41 -4.93 5.95
C ALA A 84 -7.26 -5.84 4.72
N MET A 85 -6.04 -6.30 4.41
CA MET A 85 -5.78 -7.32 3.41
C MET A 85 -5.63 -8.69 4.07
N VAL A 86 -6.47 -9.64 3.67
CA VAL A 86 -6.37 -11.06 4.02
C VAL A 86 -5.67 -11.78 2.87
N ARG A 87 -4.45 -12.26 3.07
CA ARG A 87 -3.69 -12.99 2.05
C ARG A 87 -3.68 -14.48 2.36
N ILE A 88 -4.00 -15.28 1.35
CA ILE A 88 -3.95 -16.74 1.40
C ILE A 88 -3.17 -17.23 0.18
N ASP A 89 -2.12 -18.01 0.41
CA ASP A 89 -1.30 -18.62 -0.64
C ASP A 89 -1.93 -19.95 -1.07
N MET A 90 -2.38 -20.04 -2.31
CA MET A 90 -3.04 -21.23 -2.83
C MET A 90 -2.10 -22.40 -3.05
N SER A 91 -0.78 -22.20 -3.03
CA SER A 91 0.18 -23.30 -3.04
C SER A 91 0.11 -24.21 -1.80
N GLU A 92 -0.45 -23.71 -0.68
CA GLU A 92 -0.71 -24.51 0.52
C GLU A 92 -1.98 -25.37 0.40
N TYR A 93 -2.79 -25.16 -0.64
CA TYR A 93 -4.11 -25.80 -0.85
C TYR A 93 -4.14 -26.62 -2.15
N MET A 94 -3.01 -27.21 -2.52
CA MET A 94 -2.90 -28.08 -3.69
C MET A 94 -3.56 -29.44 -3.49
N GLU A 95 -3.68 -29.90 -2.25
CA GLU A 95 -4.21 -31.21 -1.92
C GLU A 95 -5.63 -31.11 -1.34
N LYS A 96 -6.45 -32.12 -1.63
CA LYS A 96 -7.87 -32.15 -1.23
C LYS A 96 -8.08 -31.96 0.28
N HIS A 97 -7.25 -32.58 1.11
CA HIS A 97 -7.37 -32.46 2.56
C HIS A 97 -6.99 -31.07 3.07
N ALA A 98 -6.16 -30.33 2.33
CA ALA A 98 -5.83 -28.96 2.69
C ALA A 98 -7.01 -27.99 2.48
N VAL A 99 -7.92 -28.30 1.54
CA VAL A 99 -9.10 -27.45 1.25
C VAL A 99 -10.03 -27.31 2.46
N SER A 100 -10.16 -28.35 3.29
CA SER A 100 -10.97 -28.27 4.52
C SER A 100 -10.45 -27.22 5.50
N ARG A 101 -9.16 -26.88 5.48
CA ARG A 101 -8.61 -25.79 6.32
C ARG A 101 -9.14 -24.41 5.95
N LEU A 102 -9.62 -24.23 4.71
CA LEU A 102 -10.21 -22.94 4.30
C LEU A 102 -11.58 -22.70 4.95
N VAL A 103 -12.41 -23.74 5.03
CA VAL A 103 -13.81 -23.66 5.47
C VAL A 103 -14.00 -24.22 6.87
N GLY A 104 -13.04 -24.99 7.36
CA GLY A 104 -13.08 -25.73 8.63
C GLY A 104 -13.24 -27.23 8.41
N SER A 105 -12.86 -28.01 9.42
CA SER A 105 -13.01 -29.48 9.42
C SER A 105 -14.42 -29.89 9.81
N PRO A 106 -14.98 -30.95 9.21
CA PRO A 106 -16.28 -31.49 9.63
C PRO A 106 -16.25 -32.00 11.08
N PRO A 107 -17.41 -32.10 11.73
CA PRO A 107 -17.52 -32.67 13.09
C PRO A 107 -16.85 -34.04 13.19
N GLY A 108 -16.04 -34.25 14.24
CA GLY A 108 -15.33 -35.50 14.48
C GLY A 108 -13.93 -35.60 13.86
N TYR A 109 -13.50 -34.61 13.11
CA TYR A 109 -12.13 -34.54 12.60
C TYR A 109 -11.26 -33.61 13.44
N ILE A 110 -9.93 -33.86 13.45
CA ILE A 110 -8.92 -33.00 14.12
C ILE A 110 -8.98 -31.58 13.50
N GLY A 111 -9.04 -30.56 14.36
CA GLY A 111 -9.11 -29.15 13.93
C GLY A 111 -10.54 -28.61 13.73
N TYR A 112 -11.58 -29.34 14.15
CA TYR A 112 -12.96 -28.85 14.09
C TYR A 112 -13.19 -27.56 14.88
N ASP A 113 -12.53 -27.40 16.03
CA ASP A 113 -12.68 -26.24 16.91
C ASP A 113 -11.91 -24.99 16.41
N GLU A 114 -10.96 -25.16 15.51
CA GLU A 114 -10.10 -24.06 15.03
C GLU A 114 -10.81 -23.16 14.00
N GLY A 115 -11.92 -23.62 13.41
CA GLY A 115 -12.59 -22.91 12.32
C GLY A 115 -11.79 -22.91 11.01
N GLY A 116 -12.37 -22.40 9.93
CA GLY A 116 -11.68 -22.30 8.65
C GLY A 116 -10.85 -21.03 8.53
N GLN A 117 -9.64 -21.12 7.98
CA GLN A 117 -8.74 -19.96 7.85
C GLN A 117 -9.36 -18.82 7.03
N LEU A 118 -10.02 -19.15 5.91
CA LEU A 118 -10.71 -18.17 5.07
C LEU A 118 -11.94 -17.59 5.78
N THR A 119 -12.78 -18.47 6.32
CA THR A 119 -14.05 -18.08 6.93
C THR A 119 -13.85 -17.27 8.20
N GLU A 120 -12.90 -17.65 9.07
CA GLU A 120 -12.56 -16.90 10.28
C GLU A 120 -11.90 -15.55 9.97
N ALA A 121 -11.00 -15.50 8.99
CA ALA A 121 -10.34 -14.24 8.61
C ALA A 121 -11.36 -13.20 8.11
N VAL A 122 -12.27 -13.59 7.21
CA VAL A 122 -13.28 -12.67 6.68
C VAL A 122 -14.37 -12.36 7.72
N ARG A 123 -14.73 -13.30 8.59
CA ARG A 123 -15.65 -13.05 9.69
C ARG A 123 -15.14 -11.99 10.67
N ARG A 124 -13.83 -11.99 10.92
CA ARG A 124 -13.19 -10.98 11.78
C ARG A 124 -13.03 -9.63 11.07
N LYS A 125 -12.77 -9.65 9.75
CA LYS A 125 -12.57 -8.44 8.92
C LYS A 125 -13.48 -8.51 7.68
N PRO A 126 -14.78 -8.21 7.81
CA PRO A 126 -15.72 -8.33 6.67
C PRO A 126 -15.46 -7.27 5.57
N TYR A 127 -14.89 -6.16 5.93
CA TYR A 127 -14.42 -5.12 4.99
C TYR A 127 -12.92 -5.33 4.74
N CYS A 128 -12.61 -6.13 3.74
CA CYS A 128 -11.22 -6.49 3.44
C CYS A 128 -10.98 -6.68 1.94
N VAL A 129 -9.71 -6.65 1.57
CA VAL A 129 -9.23 -7.20 0.31
C VAL A 129 -8.78 -8.63 0.56
N LEU A 130 -9.49 -9.59 0.01
CA LEU A 130 -9.11 -10.99 0.03
C LEU A 130 -8.20 -11.28 -1.16
N LEU A 131 -6.93 -11.52 -0.89
CA LEU A 131 -5.91 -11.85 -1.89
C LEU A 131 -5.63 -13.36 -1.87
N LEU A 132 -6.00 -14.04 -2.95
CA LEU A 132 -5.70 -15.46 -3.19
C LEU A 132 -4.51 -15.54 -4.15
N ASP A 133 -3.33 -15.81 -3.61
CA ASP A 133 -2.09 -15.80 -4.39
C ASP A 133 -1.87 -17.15 -5.08
N GLU A 134 -1.37 -17.14 -6.34
CA GLU A 134 -1.09 -18.32 -7.16
C GLU A 134 -2.28 -19.27 -7.33
N ILE A 135 -3.42 -18.72 -7.73
CA ILE A 135 -4.71 -19.44 -7.82
C ILE A 135 -4.66 -20.68 -8.73
N GLU A 136 -3.78 -20.71 -9.74
CA GLU A 136 -3.57 -21.85 -10.63
C GLU A 136 -3.06 -23.11 -9.93
N LYS A 137 -2.48 -22.97 -8.73
CA LYS A 137 -1.99 -24.09 -7.92
C LYS A 137 -3.05 -24.72 -7.04
N ALA A 138 -4.19 -24.06 -6.86
CA ALA A 138 -5.25 -24.53 -5.98
C ALA A 138 -5.87 -25.85 -6.46
N HIS A 139 -6.23 -26.70 -5.50
CA HIS A 139 -7.02 -27.91 -5.78
C HIS A 139 -8.37 -27.53 -6.43
N PRO A 140 -8.91 -28.33 -7.36
CA PRO A 140 -10.20 -28.07 -8.03
C PRO A 140 -11.38 -27.77 -7.09
N ASP A 141 -11.40 -28.33 -5.90
CA ASP A 141 -12.46 -28.10 -4.89
C ASP A 141 -12.46 -26.66 -4.34
N VAL A 142 -11.31 -25.96 -4.39
CA VAL A 142 -11.22 -24.51 -4.03
C VAL A 142 -12.08 -23.68 -4.96
N PHE A 143 -12.13 -24.01 -6.24
CA PHE A 143 -12.94 -23.26 -7.22
C PHE A 143 -14.44 -23.40 -6.93
N ASN A 144 -14.91 -24.52 -6.37
CA ASN A 144 -16.29 -24.67 -5.96
C ASN A 144 -16.64 -23.75 -4.79
N ILE A 145 -15.72 -23.57 -3.84
CA ILE A 145 -15.85 -22.60 -2.74
C ILE A 145 -15.88 -21.17 -3.28
N LEU A 146 -14.97 -20.84 -4.19
CA LEU A 146 -14.93 -19.52 -4.81
C LEU A 146 -16.16 -19.21 -5.65
N LEU A 147 -16.70 -20.17 -6.39
CA LEU A 147 -17.97 -20.00 -7.12
C LEU A 147 -19.10 -19.58 -6.18
N GLN A 148 -19.25 -20.25 -5.03
CA GLN A 148 -20.26 -19.88 -4.04
C GLN A 148 -20.05 -18.43 -3.54
N ILE A 149 -18.81 -18.04 -3.24
CA ILE A 149 -18.48 -16.68 -2.82
C ILE A 149 -18.83 -15.67 -3.92
N LEU A 150 -18.44 -15.94 -5.17
CA LEU A 150 -18.61 -15.03 -6.30
C LEU A 150 -20.07 -14.89 -6.77
N GLU A 151 -20.91 -15.92 -6.55
CA GLU A 151 -22.32 -15.91 -6.93
C GLU A 151 -23.23 -15.37 -5.83
N ASP A 152 -23.09 -15.95 -4.62
CA ASP A 152 -23.99 -15.69 -3.50
C ASP A 152 -23.43 -14.64 -2.51
N GLY A 153 -22.15 -14.27 -2.63
CA GLY A 153 -21.48 -13.36 -1.71
C GLY A 153 -21.39 -13.88 -0.28
N ARG A 154 -21.53 -15.21 -0.10
CA ARG A 154 -21.51 -15.85 1.22
C ARG A 154 -20.93 -17.25 1.12
N LEU A 155 -20.40 -17.71 2.25
CA LEU A 155 -19.88 -19.07 2.38
C LEU A 155 -20.31 -19.65 3.73
N THR A 156 -20.80 -20.88 3.73
CA THR A 156 -21.13 -21.58 4.96
C THR A 156 -19.93 -22.39 5.42
N ASP A 157 -19.49 -22.18 6.66
CA ASP A 157 -18.38 -22.91 7.25
C ASP A 157 -18.80 -24.33 7.68
N ALA A 158 -17.84 -25.15 8.09
CA ALA A 158 -18.08 -26.52 8.55
C ALA A 158 -18.91 -26.60 9.83
N GLN A 159 -19.07 -25.51 10.57
CA GLN A 159 -19.90 -25.40 11.77
C GLN A 159 -21.32 -24.91 11.45
N GLY A 160 -21.67 -24.74 10.18
CA GLY A 160 -22.98 -24.27 9.72
C GLY A 160 -23.17 -22.74 9.81
N ARG A 161 -22.15 -21.97 10.14
CA ARG A 161 -22.22 -20.52 10.20
C ARG A 161 -22.01 -19.92 8.82
N THR A 162 -22.86 -18.96 8.45
CA THR A 162 -22.72 -18.24 7.17
C THR A 162 -21.82 -17.02 7.35
N VAL A 163 -20.78 -16.91 6.51
CA VAL A 163 -19.87 -15.79 6.45
C VAL A 163 -20.19 -14.93 5.23
N ASP A 164 -20.27 -13.62 5.43
CA ASP A 164 -20.62 -12.63 4.40
C ASP A 164 -19.38 -12.08 3.71
N PHE A 165 -19.31 -12.21 2.38
CA PHE A 165 -18.23 -11.72 1.52
C PHE A 165 -18.65 -10.54 0.64
N ARG A 166 -19.89 -10.02 0.76
CA ARG A 166 -20.41 -8.95 -0.10
C ARG A 166 -19.62 -7.65 0.03
N HIS A 167 -19.03 -7.41 1.18
CA HIS A 167 -18.22 -6.23 1.46
C HIS A 167 -16.74 -6.42 1.14
N ALA A 168 -16.32 -7.64 0.83
CA ALA A 168 -14.96 -7.95 0.46
C ALA A 168 -14.70 -7.67 -1.03
N ILE A 169 -13.43 -7.39 -1.34
CA ILE A 169 -12.92 -7.38 -2.71
C ILE A 169 -12.06 -8.62 -2.87
N VAL A 170 -12.42 -9.49 -3.80
CA VAL A 170 -11.72 -10.74 -4.06
C VAL A 170 -10.73 -10.53 -5.19
N ILE A 171 -9.45 -10.69 -4.91
CA ILE A 171 -8.36 -10.58 -5.87
C ILE A 171 -7.65 -11.93 -5.93
N MET A 172 -7.53 -12.49 -7.10
CA MET A 172 -6.79 -13.72 -7.35
C MET A 172 -5.57 -13.38 -8.19
N THR A 173 -4.37 -13.81 -7.81
CA THR A 173 -3.19 -13.61 -8.64
C THR A 173 -2.82 -14.89 -9.37
N SER A 174 -2.28 -14.76 -10.58
CA SER A 174 -1.76 -15.87 -11.34
C SER A 174 -0.57 -15.44 -12.20
N ASN A 175 0.31 -16.40 -12.44
CA ASN A 175 1.45 -16.25 -13.35
C ASN A 175 1.16 -16.85 -14.75
N ILE A 176 -0.06 -17.32 -15.01
CA ILE A 176 -0.48 -17.81 -16.32
C ILE A 176 -0.32 -16.68 -17.35
N GLY A 177 0.20 -16.99 -18.51
CA GLY A 177 0.46 -16.01 -19.56
C GLY A 177 1.70 -15.14 -19.36
N ALA A 178 2.43 -15.29 -18.24
CA ALA A 178 3.63 -14.50 -17.98
C ALA A 178 4.69 -14.62 -19.08
N ALA A 179 4.85 -15.80 -19.69
CA ALA A 179 5.76 -16.01 -20.79
C ALA A 179 5.35 -15.25 -22.06
N GLU A 180 4.03 -15.16 -22.35
CA GLU A 180 3.48 -14.39 -23.47
C GLU A 180 3.66 -12.88 -23.25
N ILE A 181 3.40 -12.41 -22.02
CA ILE A 181 3.62 -11.01 -21.63
C ILE A 181 5.12 -10.66 -21.77
N ALA A 182 6.00 -11.56 -21.33
CA ALA A 182 7.45 -11.35 -21.38
C ALA A 182 8.00 -11.28 -22.83
N ARG A 183 7.42 -12.03 -23.75
CA ARG A 183 7.83 -12.05 -25.17
C ARG A 183 7.36 -10.84 -25.96
N ASN A 184 6.20 -10.30 -25.59
CA ASN A 184 5.52 -9.25 -26.36
C ASN A 184 5.83 -7.82 -25.87
N THR A 185 6.61 -7.67 -24.80
CA THR A 185 7.04 -6.34 -24.30
C THR A 185 8.50 -6.12 -24.69
N PRO A 186 8.81 -5.19 -25.61
CA PRO A 186 10.19 -4.81 -25.89
C PRO A 186 10.87 -4.27 -24.63
N LEU A 187 12.10 -4.69 -24.41
CA LEU A 187 12.93 -4.20 -23.29
C LEU A 187 13.22 -2.71 -23.48
N GLY A 188 12.55 -1.86 -22.71
CA GLY A 188 12.96 -0.47 -22.54
C GLY A 188 12.17 0.60 -23.28
N PHE A 189 11.05 0.27 -23.93
CA PHE A 189 10.18 1.28 -24.56
C PHE A 189 8.84 1.32 -23.85
N ALA A 190 8.38 2.53 -23.54
CA ALA A 190 6.98 2.78 -23.25
C ALA A 190 6.18 2.21 -24.43
N VAL A 191 5.09 1.49 -24.14
CA VAL A 191 4.16 1.05 -25.16
C VAL A 191 3.55 2.31 -25.78
N SER A 192 4.24 2.89 -26.75
CA SER A 192 3.61 3.77 -27.71
C SER A 192 2.86 2.86 -28.69
N ASP A 193 1.60 3.13 -28.91
CA ASP A 193 0.68 2.37 -29.74
C ASP A 193 1.17 2.10 -31.19
N ASP A 194 2.30 2.66 -31.59
CA ASP A 194 2.71 2.74 -32.99
C ASP A 194 3.82 1.75 -33.45
N GLU A 195 4.58 1.08 -32.56
CA GLU A 195 5.75 0.32 -33.05
C GLU A 195 5.71 -1.21 -32.88
N THR A 196 4.83 -1.79 -32.08
CA THR A 196 4.76 -3.27 -31.92
C THR A 196 3.54 -3.92 -32.53
N GLY A 197 2.53 -3.16 -32.96
CA GLY A 197 1.32 -3.67 -33.59
C GLY A 197 0.44 -4.55 -32.66
N ILE A 198 0.78 -4.69 -31.38
CA ILE A 198 0.04 -5.49 -30.42
C ILE A 198 -0.51 -4.55 -29.33
N THR A 199 -1.82 -4.35 -29.37
CA THR A 199 -2.51 -3.54 -28.36
C THR A 199 -2.66 -4.29 -27.04
N TYR A 200 -2.95 -3.55 -25.94
CA TYR A 200 -3.29 -4.15 -24.63
C TYR A 200 -4.45 -5.17 -24.78
N ASP A 201 -5.43 -4.88 -25.63
CA ASP A 201 -6.57 -5.75 -25.87
C ASP A 201 -6.16 -7.04 -26.59
N ASP A 202 -5.25 -6.99 -27.56
CA ASP A 202 -4.73 -8.18 -28.24
C ASP A 202 -3.96 -9.07 -27.26
N MET A 203 -3.14 -8.49 -26.40
CA MET A 203 -2.44 -9.20 -25.34
C MET A 203 -3.43 -9.84 -24.36
N LYS A 204 -4.45 -9.09 -23.91
CA LYS A 204 -5.52 -9.58 -23.04
C LYS A 204 -6.27 -10.75 -23.67
N ASN A 205 -6.61 -10.66 -24.97
CA ASN A 205 -7.31 -11.72 -25.69
C ASN A 205 -6.49 -13.02 -25.79
N ARG A 206 -5.18 -12.94 -26.05
CA ARG A 206 -4.29 -14.11 -26.07
C ARG A 206 -4.22 -14.78 -24.69
N ILE A 207 -4.04 -14.00 -23.64
CA ILE A 207 -3.97 -14.49 -22.26
C ILE A 207 -5.30 -15.10 -21.84
N MET A 208 -6.43 -14.51 -22.26
CA MET A 208 -7.76 -15.10 -22.04
C MET A 208 -7.90 -16.49 -22.67
N GLY A 209 -7.22 -16.73 -23.80
CA GLY A 209 -7.14 -18.06 -24.42
C GLY A 209 -6.41 -19.07 -23.51
N GLU A 210 -5.31 -18.66 -22.88
CA GLU A 210 -4.59 -19.53 -21.93
C GLU A 210 -5.38 -19.77 -20.63
N LEU A 211 -6.05 -18.74 -20.11
CA LEU A 211 -6.92 -18.87 -18.93
C LEU A 211 -8.04 -19.89 -19.14
N LYS A 212 -8.69 -19.89 -20.31
CA LYS A 212 -9.77 -20.84 -20.64
C LYS A 212 -9.30 -22.29 -20.70
N LYS A 213 -8.00 -22.55 -20.85
CA LYS A 213 -7.44 -23.91 -20.80
C LYS A 213 -7.28 -24.41 -19.34
N VAL A 214 -7.08 -23.49 -18.40
CA VAL A 214 -6.81 -23.81 -16.99
C VAL A 214 -8.06 -23.70 -16.13
N PHE A 215 -8.85 -22.65 -16.34
CA PHE A 215 -10.04 -22.35 -15.56
C PHE A 215 -11.31 -22.68 -16.32
N ARG A 216 -12.30 -23.22 -15.63
CA ARG A 216 -13.62 -23.48 -16.20
C ARG A 216 -14.27 -22.19 -16.66
N PRO A 217 -14.97 -22.18 -17.83
CA PRO A 217 -15.66 -20.97 -18.32
C PRO A 217 -16.67 -20.39 -17.33
N GLU A 218 -17.35 -21.27 -16.58
CA GLU A 218 -18.26 -20.91 -15.49
C GLU A 218 -17.60 -19.99 -14.46
N PHE A 219 -16.38 -20.34 -14.03
CA PHE A 219 -15.62 -19.55 -13.05
C PHE A 219 -15.22 -18.20 -13.62
N LEU A 220 -14.67 -18.16 -14.85
CA LEU A 220 -14.25 -16.92 -15.51
C LEU A 220 -15.42 -15.95 -15.74
N ASN A 221 -16.62 -16.45 -16.00
CA ASN A 221 -17.83 -15.64 -16.20
C ASN A 221 -18.36 -14.98 -14.91
N ARG A 222 -17.88 -15.40 -13.74
CA ARG A 222 -18.28 -14.82 -12.44
C ARG A 222 -17.34 -13.72 -11.96
N ILE A 223 -16.21 -13.57 -12.62
CA ILE A 223 -15.20 -12.56 -12.33
C ILE A 223 -15.57 -11.27 -13.04
N ASP A 224 -15.43 -10.14 -12.34
CA ASP A 224 -15.79 -8.83 -12.90
C ASP A 224 -14.84 -8.40 -14.00
N ASP A 225 -13.53 -8.61 -13.81
CA ASP A 225 -12.52 -8.32 -14.84
C ASP A 225 -11.22 -9.12 -14.64
N VAL A 226 -10.52 -9.30 -15.77
CA VAL A 226 -9.19 -9.88 -15.84
C VAL A 226 -8.20 -8.78 -16.15
N ILE A 227 -7.26 -8.56 -15.25
CA ILE A 227 -6.33 -7.44 -15.27
C ILE A 227 -4.94 -7.94 -15.57
N VAL A 228 -4.36 -7.45 -16.65
CA VAL A 228 -3.03 -7.86 -17.11
C VAL A 228 -2.01 -6.82 -16.68
N PHE A 229 -1.01 -7.25 -15.92
CA PHE A 229 0.12 -6.43 -15.51
C PHE A 229 1.25 -6.58 -16.52
N HIS A 230 1.74 -5.48 -17.04
CA HIS A 230 2.86 -5.47 -17.94
C HIS A 230 4.21 -5.55 -17.20
N LYS A 231 5.27 -5.86 -17.94
CA LYS A 231 6.63 -5.91 -17.45
C LYS A 231 7.12 -4.49 -17.16
N LEU A 232 7.83 -4.32 -16.03
CA LEU A 232 8.36 -3.03 -15.63
C LEU A 232 9.58 -2.64 -16.48
N GLY A 233 9.58 -1.40 -16.96
CA GLY A 233 10.70 -0.77 -17.65
C GLY A 233 11.75 -0.23 -16.68
N LYS A 234 12.94 0.14 -17.22
CA LYS A 234 14.03 0.67 -16.39
C LYS A 234 13.65 1.95 -15.66
N ASP A 235 12.88 2.83 -16.29
CA ASP A 235 12.46 4.10 -15.69
C ASP A 235 11.44 3.88 -14.57
N GLU A 236 10.54 2.91 -14.73
CA GLU A 236 9.61 2.50 -13.67
C GLU A 236 10.36 1.89 -12.48
N ILE A 237 11.40 1.08 -12.73
CA ILE A 237 12.26 0.53 -11.68
C ILE A 237 12.99 1.63 -10.92
N LYS A 238 13.50 2.67 -11.61
CA LYS A 238 14.11 3.84 -10.94
C LYS A 238 13.11 4.54 -10.00
N GLN A 239 11.87 4.70 -10.42
CA GLN A 239 10.81 5.27 -9.58
C GLN A 239 10.49 4.36 -8.38
N ILE A 240 10.49 3.04 -8.56
CA ILE A 240 10.30 2.08 -7.46
C ILE A 240 11.46 2.17 -6.45
N VAL A 241 12.71 2.33 -6.92
CA VAL A 241 13.85 2.59 -6.02
C VAL A 241 13.59 3.81 -5.14
N GLU A 242 13.14 4.92 -5.74
CA GLU A 242 12.83 6.15 -4.99
C GLU A 242 11.74 5.92 -3.92
N LEU A 243 10.67 5.17 -4.27
CA LEU A 243 9.62 4.82 -3.30
C LEU A 243 10.15 3.96 -2.14
N LEU A 244 10.99 2.98 -2.43
CA LEU A 244 11.57 2.13 -1.39
C LEU A 244 12.53 2.90 -0.49
N LEU A 245 13.22 3.90 -1.02
CA LEU A 245 14.11 4.78 -0.27
C LEU A 245 13.38 5.77 0.63
N LEU A 246 12.11 6.09 0.36
CA LEU A 246 11.34 7.02 1.21
C LEU A 246 11.32 6.57 2.67
N ARG A 247 11.07 5.28 2.93
CA ARG A 247 11.06 4.74 4.28
C ARG A 247 12.41 4.89 4.99
N ILE A 248 13.52 4.71 4.26
CA ILE A 248 14.86 4.89 4.83
C ILE A 248 15.11 6.37 5.12
N ARG A 249 14.67 7.26 4.22
CA ARG A 249 14.76 8.72 4.40
C ARG A 249 13.95 9.18 5.63
N GLU A 250 12.76 8.64 5.84
CA GLU A 250 11.93 8.90 7.02
C GLU A 250 12.64 8.48 8.31
N SER A 251 13.18 7.25 8.37
CA SER A 251 13.96 6.78 9.51
C SER A 251 15.22 7.60 9.76
N MET A 252 15.87 8.12 8.71
CA MET A 252 17.02 9.00 8.84
C MET A 252 16.62 10.39 9.32
N ALA A 253 15.47 10.89 8.86
CA ALA A 253 14.93 12.19 9.28
C ALA A 253 14.56 12.21 10.78
N GLU A 254 14.10 11.11 11.36
CA GLU A 254 13.89 10.96 12.81
C GLU A 254 15.18 11.16 13.62
N ARG A 255 16.33 10.94 12.99
CA ARG A 255 17.68 11.19 13.57
C ARG A 255 18.27 12.53 13.15
N GLU A 256 17.46 13.40 12.56
CA GLU A 256 17.88 14.69 11.99
C GLU A 256 18.95 14.55 10.88
N LEU A 257 18.96 13.43 10.16
CA LEU A 257 19.88 13.16 9.06
C LEU A 257 19.12 13.13 7.74
N GLN A 258 19.79 13.54 6.65
CA GLN A 258 19.24 13.45 5.31
C GLN A 258 20.00 12.39 4.52
N LEU A 259 19.30 11.69 3.62
CA LEU A 259 19.87 10.69 2.74
C LEU A 259 19.66 11.09 1.28
N GLU A 260 20.76 11.25 0.55
CA GLU A 260 20.76 11.50 -0.88
C GLU A 260 21.52 10.40 -1.63
N LEU A 261 20.95 9.92 -2.73
CA LEU A 261 21.61 9.00 -3.63
C LEU A 261 21.92 9.73 -4.93
N THR A 262 23.15 9.59 -5.41
CA THR A 262 23.52 10.09 -6.73
C THR A 262 22.88 9.23 -7.84
N ASP A 263 22.67 9.80 -9.02
CA ASP A 263 22.09 9.05 -10.14
C ASP A 263 22.89 7.80 -10.52
N PRO A 264 24.24 7.79 -10.51
CA PRO A 264 25.02 6.57 -10.70
C PRO A 264 24.76 5.50 -9.60
N ALA A 265 24.51 5.91 -8.34
CA ALA A 265 24.18 4.96 -7.29
C ALA A 265 22.78 4.34 -7.50
N LYS A 266 21.82 5.12 -8.00
CA LYS A 266 20.50 4.60 -8.39
C LYS A 266 20.60 3.63 -9.56
N GLU A 267 21.44 3.94 -10.56
CA GLU A 267 21.68 3.03 -11.69
C GLU A 267 22.31 1.71 -11.25
N LEU A 268 23.26 1.75 -10.32
CA LEU A 268 23.83 0.55 -9.71
C LEU A 268 22.74 -0.31 -9.02
N LEU A 269 21.83 0.32 -8.26
CA LEU A 269 20.72 -0.39 -7.62
C LEU A 269 19.78 -1.02 -8.64
N VAL A 270 19.50 -0.33 -9.73
CA VAL A 270 18.67 -0.87 -10.83
C VAL A 270 19.39 -2.05 -11.49
N GLU A 271 20.67 -1.96 -11.75
CA GLU A 271 21.45 -3.03 -12.38
C GLU A 271 21.52 -4.28 -11.49
N LYS A 272 21.78 -4.09 -10.19
CA LYS A 272 21.93 -5.20 -9.23
C LYS A 272 20.60 -5.74 -8.70
N GLY A 273 19.56 -4.93 -8.73
CA GLY A 273 18.25 -5.24 -8.13
C GLY A 273 17.15 -5.58 -9.12
N TRP A 274 17.40 -5.51 -10.43
CA TRP A 274 16.42 -5.85 -11.44
C TRP A 274 16.79 -7.16 -12.16
N ASP A 275 15.80 -8.05 -12.21
CA ASP A 275 15.86 -9.30 -12.97
C ASP A 275 14.66 -9.36 -13.92
N PRO A 276 14.88 -9.57 -15.23
CA PRO A 276 13.79 -9.69 -16.20
C PRO A 276 12.73 -10.76 -15.87
N ALA A 277 13.10 -11.80 -15.13
CA ALA A 277 12.20 -12.89 -14.74
C ALA A 277 11.50 -12.63 -13.40
N MET A 278 12.15 -11.89 -12.48
CA MET A 278 11.65 -11.63 -11.13
C MET A 278 11.15 -10.19 -10.92
N GLY A 279 11.29 -9.33 -11.92
CA GLY A 279 10.87 -7.92 -11.86
C GLY A 279 11.58 -7.13 -10.76
N ALA A 280 10.83 -6.33 -10.01
CA ALA A 280 11.34 -5.51 -8.90
C ALA A 280 11.54 -6.29 -7.58
N ARG A 281 11.26 -7.59 -7.53
CA ARG A 281 11.34 -8.38 -6.29
C ARG A 281 12.75 -8.43 -5.67
N PRO A 282 13.85 -8.56 -6.44
CA PRO A 282 15.20 -8.53 -5.89
C PRO A 282 15.65 -7.15 -5.40
N LEU A 283 14.98 -6.09 -5.84
CA LEU A 283 15.36 -4.70 -5.57
C LEU A 283 15.40 -4.38 -4.06
N ARG A 284 14.45 -4.90 -3.29
CA ARG A 284 14.43 -4.74 -1.83
C ARG A 284 15.71 -5.31 -1.18
N ARG A 285 16.17 -6.48 -1.66
CA ARG A 285 17.43 -7.10 -1.16
C ARG A 285 18.65 -6.29 -1.60
N ALA A 286 18.63 -5.74 -2.81
CA ALA A 286 19.70 -4.88 -3.30
C ALA A 286 19.78 -3.59 -2.44
N ILE A 287 18.66 -2.95 -2.16
CA ILE A 287 18.62 -1.78 -1.28
C ILE A 287 19.13 -2.13 0.12
N GLN A 288 18.67 -3.23 0.71
CA GLN A 288 19.16 -3.68 2.01
C GLN A 288 20.68 -3.84 1.99
N ARG A 289 21.22 -4.62 1.05
CA ARG A 289 22.63 -4.95 0.98
C ARG A 289 23.53 -3.76 0.65
N TYR A 290 23.09 -2.88 -0.26
CA TYR A 290 23.95 -1.80 -0.79
C TYR A 290 23.67 -0.45 -0.14
N ILE A 291 22.53 -0.29 0.55
CA ILE A 291 22.18 0.98 1.22
C ILE A 291 22.01 0.78 2.72
N GLU A 292 21.07 -0.06 3.17
CA GLU A 292 20.71 -0.15 4.59
C GLU A 292 21.88 -0.67 5.45
N ASP A 293 22.51 -1.77 5.05
CA ASP A 293 23.60 -2.38 5.80
C ASP A 293 24.83 -1.45 5.88
N PRO A 294 25.36 -0.87 4.76
CA PRO A 294 26.47 0.08 4.81
C PRO A 294 26.11 1.37 5.58
N LEU A 295 24.87 1.85 5.43
CA LEU A 295 24.39 3.05 6.11
C LEU A 295 24.31 2.84 7.62
N ALA A 296 23.82 1.69 8.07
CA ALA A 296 23.76 1.33 9.48
C ALA A 296 25.16 1.29 10.10
N ASP A 297 26.10 0.61 9.45
CA ASP A 297 27.50 0.56 9.89
C ASP A 297 28.13 1.96 9.94
N PHE A 298 27.86 2.77 8.92
CA PHE A 298 28.40 4.12 8.82
C PHE A 298 27.88 5.02 9.93
N VAL A 299 26.56 5.03 10.18
CA VAL A 299 25.93 5.85 11.23
C VAL A 299 26.38 5.41 12.64
N LEU A 300 26.68 4.11 12.84
CA LEU A 300 27.17 3.60 14.12
C LEU A 300 28.65 3.89 14.38
N ARG A 301 29.47 3.90 13.33
CA ARG A 301 30.94 4.17 13.45
C ARG A 301 31.26 5.64 13.48
N GLU A 302 30.61 6.42 12.64
CA GLU A 302 30.83 7.86 12.52
C GLU A 302 29.85 8.59 13.46
N GLN A 303 30.36 9.54 14.23
CA GLN A 303 29.52 10.47 15.00
C GLN A 303 28.92 11.50 14.02
N VAL A 304 27.86 11.09 13.32
CA VAL A 304 27.22 11.97 12.34
C VAL A 304 26.48 13.09 13.07
N VAL A 305 26.84 14.33 12.75
CA VAL A 305 26.26 15.51 13.40
C VAL A 305 24.82 15.72 12.90
N PRO A 306 23.84 16.03 13.76
CA PRO A 306 22.49 16.39 13.37
C PRO A 306 22.46 17.48 12.28
N GLY A 307 21.58 17.33 11.29
CA GLY A 307 21.51 18.21 10.13
C GLY A 307 22.47 17.86 8.99
N ALA A 308 23.28 16.81 9.11
CA ALA A 308 24.17 16.36 8.04
C ALA A 308 23.40 15.57 6.95
N THR A 309 23.90 15.67 5.72
CA THR A 309 23.41 14.86 4.59
C THR A 309 24.40 13.74 4.32
N VAL A 310 23.94 12.50 4.33
CA VAL A 310 24.70 11.33 3.91
C VAL A 310 24.44 11.12 2.42
N VAL A 311 25.51 11.21 1.62
CA VAL A 311 25.44 11.02 0.16
C VAL A 311 26.02 9.67 -0.19
N VAL A 312 25.23 8.88 -0.92
CA VAL A 312 25.60 7.56 -1.43
C VAL A 312 26.09 7.68 -2.86
N ASN A 313 27.32 7.24 -3.09
CA ASN A 313 27.95 7.16 -4.41
C ASN A 313 28.29 5.69 -4.73
N PRO A 314 28.43 5.29 -5.99
CA PRO A 314 29.08 4.03 -6.33
C PRO A 314 30.55 4.09 -5.88
N ALA A 315 31.09 2.96 -5.41
CA ALA A 315 32.51 2.86 -5.10
C ALA A 315 33.37 2.95 -6.37
N ALA A 316 34.56 3.54 -6.26
CA ALA A 316 35.51 3.59 -7.37
C ALA A 316 36.20 2.22 -7.53
N GLU A 317 36.74 1.94 -8.74
CA GLU A 317 37.52 0.72 -8.98
C GLU A 317 38.70 0.62 -7.98
N GLY A 318 38.70 -0.46 -7.17
CA GLY A 318 39.72 -0.71 -6.15
C GLY A 318 39.34 -0.32 -4.72
N GLU A 319 38.18 0.26 -4.48
CA GLU A 319 37.64 0.50 -3.13
C GLU A 319 36.91 -0.77 -2.62
N GLU A 320 36.94 -1.01 -1.30
CA GLU A 320 36.15 -2.07 -0.68
C GLU A 320 34.66 -1.72 -0.70
N GLY A 321 33.85 -2.61 -1.28
CA GLY A 321 32.40 -2.46 -1.39
C GLY A 321 31.94 -1.93 -2.75
N GLU A 322 30.61 -1.88 -2.94
CA GLU A 322 29.98 -1.42 -4.19
C GLU A 322 29.49 0.04 -4.07
N VAL A 323 29.35 0.55 -2.84
CA VAL A 323 28.92 1.92 -2.55
C VAL A 323 29.83 2.60 -1.55
N LYS A 324 29.99 3.91 -1.69
CA LYS A 324 30.75 4.80 -0.80
C LYS A 324 29.82 5.82 -0.19
N LEU A 325 29.84 5.90 1.14
CA LEU A 325 29.08 6.87 1.92
C LEU A 325 29.96 8.09 2.25
N THR A 326 29.45 9.29 2.00
CA THR A 326 30.13 10.53 2.31
C THR A 326 29.22 11.49 3.08
N ILE A 327 29.78 12.20 4.07
CA ILE A 327 29.02 13.18 4.85
C ILE A 327 29.23 14.56 4.23
N VAL A 328 28.11 15.20 3.90
CA VAL A 328 28.08 16.63 3.57
C VAL A 328 27.54 17.37 4.80
N LYS A 329 28.40 18.15 5.44
CA LYS A 329 28.00 18.96 6.60
C LYS A 329 27.03 20.05 6.16
N PRO A 330 26.01 20.39 6.99
CA PRO A 330 25.08 21.45 6.66
C PRO A 330 25.86 22.75 6.44
N LYS A 331 25.59 23.44 5.33
CA LYS A 331 26.09 24.80 5.12
C LYS A 331 25.55 25.65 6.26
N LYS A 332 26.43 26.18 7.13
CA LYS A 332 26.03 27.18 8.13
C LYS A 332 25.30 28.29 7.38
N GLN A 333 24.01 28.43 7.56
CA GLN A 333 23.29 29.63 7.14
C GLN A 333 23.99 30.79 7.85
N LYS A 334 24.63 31.67 7.08
CA LYS A 334 25.08 32.96 7.57
C LYS A 334 23.82 33.70 8.03
N VAL A 335 23.61 33.74 9.35
CA VAL A 335 22.69 34.69 9.93
C VAL A 335 23.13 36.07 9.43
N PRO A 336 22.28 36.87 8.76
CA PRO A 336 22.64 38.19 8.38
C PRO A 336 22.98 38.96 9.64
N ALA A 337 24.24 39.40 9.73
CA ALA A 337 24.74 40.23 10.83
C ALA A 337 23.84 41.48 10.89
N GLY A 338 23.05 41.56 11.96
CA GLY A 338 22.20 42.70 12.25
C GLY A 338 23.04 43.95 12.37
N VAL A 339 22.61 44.92 11.66
CA VAL A 339 23.06 46.33 11.70
C VAL A 339 22.96 46.84 13.15
N GLY A 340 24.03 47.47 13.64
CA GLY A 340 23.91 48.37 14.76
C GLY A 340 25.02 48.28 15.78
N ALA A 341 26.17 48.85 15.48
CA ALA A 341 27.05 49.43 16.47
C ALA A 341 27.34 50.85 16.06
N GLY A 342 26.47 51.75 16.42
CA GLY A 342 26.73 53.19 16.44
C GLY A 342 27.38 53.58 17.77
N ALA A 343 28.47 54.33 17.64
CA ALA A 343 29.37 54.75 18.68
C ALA A 343 28.72 55.52 19.81
N ALA A 344 29.18 55.23 21.00
CA ALA A 344 29.00 56.04 22.19
C ALA A 344 30.03 57.19 22.20
N GLN A 345 29.60 58.37 22.51
CA GLN A 345 30.37 59.42 23.20
C GLN A 345 29.45 60.24 24.10
N ASP A 346 29.77 60.15 25.38
CA ASP A 346 30.04 61.25 26.34
C ASP A 346 28.88 62.11 26.86
N GLY A 347 28.81 62.17 28.20
CA GLY A 347 28.61 63.33 28.98
C GLY A 347 27.20 63.67 29.50
N GLY A 348 27.08 63.63 30.84
CA GLY A 348 26.16 64.54 31.49
C GLY A 348 25.22 63.93 32.53
N SER A 349 25.62 64.10 33.78
CA SER A 349 24.84 63.98 35.00
C SER A 349 23.55 64.82 34.97
N GLY A 350 22.45 64.29 35.52
CA GLY A 350 21.27 65.07 35.80
C GLY A 350 20.22 64.22 36.52
N ASP A 351 20.08 64.54 37.80
CA ASP A 351 18.99 64.08 38.69
C ASP A 351 17.61 64.39 38.16
N GLY A 352 16.64 63.55 38.40
CA GLY A 352 15.26 63.91 38.14
C GLY A 352 14.27 62.72 38.31
N GLU A 353 13.76 62.68 39.52
CA GLU A 353 12.41 62.26 39.93
C GLU A 353 11.54 61.37 39.06
N LEU A 354 11.09 60.30 39.74
CA LEU A 354 9.92 59.52 39.38
C LEU A 354 8.64 60.35 39.51
N PRO A 355 7.63 60.07 38.76
CA PRO A 355 6.28 59.96 39.32
C PRO A 355 5.61 58.65 39.08
N ALA A 356 4.92 58.28 40.12
CA ALA A 356 4.04 57.13 40.24
C ALA A 356 2.73 57.35 39.49
N GLY A 357 2.10 56.21 39.11
CA GLY A 357 0.68 56.15 39.22
C GLY A 357 -0.12 55.92 37.95
N GLU A 358 -0.99 55.00 38.09
CA GLU A 358 -2.23 54.66 37.37
C GLU A 358 -2.12 53.44 36.50
N GLY A 359 -2.74 52.31 36.74
CA GLY A 359 -4.12 52.11 37.24
C GLY A 359 -4.67 51.03 36.32
N LEU A 360 -4.70 49.76 36.79
CA LEU A 360 -5.39 48.66 36.13
C LEU A 360 -6.93 48.85 36.30
N PRO A 361 -7.75 48.50 35.36
CA PRO A 361 -9.12 48.14 35.68
C PRO A 361 -9.26 46.62 35.79
N GLU A 362 -9.71 46.22 36.94
CA GLU A 362 -10.38 44.96 37.22
C GLU A 362 -11.71 44.93 36.49
N GLY A 363 -12.07 43.83 35.94
CA GLY A 363 -13.37 43.56 35.32
C GLY A 363 -13.77 42.11 35.54
N ASP A 364 -14.50 41.93 36.55
CA ASP A 364 -15.65 41.11 36.89
C ASP A 364 -15.63 39.61 36.51
N VAL A 365 -15.59 38.85 37.57
CA VAL A 365 -16.02 37.46 37.70
C VAL A 365 -17.55 37.46 37.83
N GLU A 366 -18.27 36.82 36.96
CA GLU A 366 -19.63 36.35 37.22
C GLU A 366 -19.63 34.83 37.35
N ASP A 367 -19.87 34.43 38.59
CA ASP A 367 -20.38 33.13 38.98
C ASP A 367 -21.82 32.98 38.49
N GLY A 368 -22.09 31.92 37.81
CA GLY A 368 -23.43 31.49 37.40
C GLY A 368 -23.58 30.00 37.62
N GLU A 369 -23.88 29.58 38.84
CA GLU A 369 -24.56 28.34 39.14
C GLU A 369 -25.95 28.36 38.52
N ASP A 370 -26.27 27.33 37.74
CA ASP A 370 -27.66 26.90 37.60
C ASP A 370 -27.73 25.38 37.46
N HIS A 371 -28.34 24.80 38.46
CA HIS A 371 -29.01 23.52 38.48
C HIS A 371 -30.11 23.49 37.41
N ASP A 372 -30.17 22.37 36.67
CA ASP A 372 -31.48 21.71 36.50
C ASP A 372 -31.34 20.31 35.86
N ALA A 373 -31.75 19.32 36.67
CA ALA A 373 -32.80 18.35 36.44
C ALA A 373 -32.68 17.42 35.22
N MET A 374 -32.34 16.18 35.53
CA MET A 374 -32.74 15.00 34.75
C MET A 374 -34.25 14.85 34.74
N PRO A 375 -34.86 14.42 33.65
CA PRO A 375 -36.17 13.79 33.70
C PRO A 375 -36.06 12.26 33.70
N ASP A 376 -36.83 11.67 34.57
CA ASP A 376 -37.11 10.28 34.83
C ASP A 376 -37.51 9.46 33.58
N LEU A 377 -37.00 8.24 33.52
CA LEU A 377 -37.54 7.14 32.71
C LEU A 377 -38.77 6.52 33.42
N PRO A 378 -39.84 6.22 32.72
CA PRO A 378 -40.89 5.33 33.27
C PRO A 378 -40.51 3.88 33.05
N ALA A 379 -40.53 3.15 34.13
CA ALA A 379 -40.70 1.68 34.15
C ALA A 379 -42.21 1.37 33.94
N ASP A 380 -42.46 0.33 33.14
CA ASP A 380 -43.59 -0.58 33.13
C ASP A 380 -43.61 -1.32 31.79
N GLY A 381 -43.86 -2.60 31.66
CA GLY A 381 -44.45 -3.60 32.49
C GLY A 381 -44.57 -4.86 31.63
N ALA A 382 -44.65 -5.98 32.31
CA ALA A 382 -44.79 -7.33 31.79
C ALA A 382 -46.03 -7.55 30.90
N GLU A 383 -45.87 -8.37 29.84
CA GLU A 383 -46.65 -9.58 29.52
C GLU A 383 -45.92 -10.39 28.44
#